data_f1fc8b638f0d912011f50cc9afb71b45
#
_entry.id   f1fc8b638f0d912011f50cc9afb71b45
#
_cell.length_a   1.000
_cell.length_b   1.000
_cell.length_c   1.000
_cell.angle_alpha   90.00
_cell.angle_beta   90.00
_cell.angle_gamma   90.00
#
_symmetry.space_group_name_H-M   'P 1'
#
loop_
_entity.id
_entity.type
_entity.pdbx_description
1 polymer ?
#
loop_
_entity_poly.entity_id
_entity_poly.type
_entity_poly.pdbx_seq_one_letter_code
_entity_poly.pdbx_strand_id
1 'polypeptide(L)'
;MGRAIRVGLTAAGVAAFGILSGGAFAQAPAQAPAGAWMAAAPTNDAPNPYNTVEGWAKLPAGREWGSTSAVEVDKDGKSIWVGERCGTRPGPNGGPSVSTNSCWDATAGKMSDFNPVLKFDSTGKLVTSFGAGMMVFPHGIHVDRDGNIWVTDGNDNLPRRRPGQPADAPLPPAPDKVVGNQVFKFSPDGKLLLTLGKAGGNPAGPDAADPASFYQPNDVITYPNGDILVAEGHGGANSRLILFDKTGKFISQFGKKGTGLEGEFDQPHSLAFDSKGRLFVADRANNRIQILDAKTFKTLDTWYQFSRLSGIFIDRNDMIYGADSESGSVNPLHGAWKRGIRIGSAKDGKVTAFIPDPSGEGVTFSIVDGKPSLKKADGSNGPGGTLAAEGVVVDKDGIIYGAEVGPHKLQRYTKK
;
A
#
# COMPACT_ATOMS: atom_id res chain seq x y z
N MET A 1 39.32 39.73 49.30
CA MET A 1 40.11 40.80 48.64
C MET A 1 40.42 40.33 47.25
N GLY A 2 39.99 41.04 46.15
CA GLY A 2 40.29 40.66 44.81
C GLY A 2 39.34 41.37 43.81
N ARG A 3 39.82 42.47 43.31
CA ARG A 3 39.12 43.45 42.44
C ARG A 3 38.73 42.86 41.09
N ALA A 4 37.53 43.20 40.65
CA ALA A 4 37.06 43.10 39.29
C ALA A 4 37.62 44.26 38.41
N ILE A 5 38.11 43.92 37.21
CA ILE A 5 38.51 44.87 36.17
C ILE A 5 37.46 44.78 35.05
N ARG A 6 36.76 45.88 34.81
CA ARG A 6 35.92 46.12 33.63
C ARG A 6 36.80 46.67 32.51
N VAL A 7 36.77 46.08 31.33
CA VAL A 7 37.32 46.65 30.10
C VAL A 7 36.16 47.00 29.18
N GLY A 8 36.06 48.29 28.87
CA GLY A 8 35.08 48.81 27.90
C GLY A 8 35.63 48.63 26.47
N LEU A 9 34.79 48.24 25.57
CA LEU A 9 35.06 48.25 24.13
C LEU A 9 34.21 49.34 23.48
N THR A 10 34.92 50.26 22.84
CA THR A 10 34.37 51.26 21.94
C THR A 10 34.08 50.69 20.58
N ALA A 11 32.88 50.98 20.06
CA ALA A 11 32.43 50.61 18.72
C ALA A 11 33.01 51.59 17.69
N ALA A 12 33.65 51.06 16.65
CA ALA A 12 33.96 51.81 15.42
C ALA A 12 33.07 51.29 14.30
N GLY A 13 32.22 52.15 13.77
CA GLY A 13 31.33 51.82 12.66
C GLY A 13 32.09 51.81 11.33
N VAL A 14 31.82 50.77 10.56
CA VAL A 14 32.15 50.72 9.13
C VAL A 14 30.84 50.54 8.37
N ALA A 15 30.51 51.60 7.58
CA ALA A 15 29.36 51.53 6.66
C ALA A 15 29.79 50.75 5.42
N ALA A 16 29.18 49.59 5.19
CA ALA A 16 29.29 48.86 3.93
C ALA A 16 27.99 49.01 3.15
N PHE A 17 28.07 49.63 1.97
CA PHE A 17 27.00 49.63 0.98
C PHE A 17 26.82 48.23 0.42
N GLY A 18 25.74 47.53 0.79
CA GLY A 18 25.34 46.25 0.23
C GLY A 18 24.24 46.43 -0.80
N ILE A 19 24.54 46.03 -2.03
CA ILE A 19 23.59 45.96 -3.15
C ILE A 19 22.53 44.90 -2.81
N LEU A 20 21.28 45.32 -2.64
CA LEU A 20 20.14 44.45 -2.49
C LEU A 20 19.80 43.84 -3.86
N SER A 21 20.30 42.65 -4.14
CA SER A 21 19.72 41.77 -5.17
C SER A 21 18.52 41.04 -4.51
N GLY A 22 17.31 41.50 -4.81
CA GLY A 22 16.08 40.86 -4.39
C GLY A 22 15.88 39.50 -5.07
N GLY A 23 16.47 38.46 -4.48
CA GLY A 23 16.05 37.07 -4.75
C GLY A 23 14.80 36.80 -3.93
N ALA A 24 13.68 36.66 -4.60
CA ALA A 24 12.48 36.11 -3.95
C ALA A 24 12.82 34.69 -3.48
N PHE A 25 13.06 34.53 -2.18
CA PHE A 25 13.06 33.21 -1.56
C PHE A 25 11.66 32.67 -1.70
N ALA A 26 11.48 31.63 -2.52
CA ALA A 26 10.27 30.87 -2.54
C ALA A 26 10.03 30.36 -1.10
N GLN A 27 8.95 30.82 -0.51
CA GLN A 27 8.54 30.38 0.82
C GLN A 27 8.35 28.88 0.77
N ALA A 28 9.04 28.12 1.62
CA ALA A 28 8.81 26.70 1.75
C ALA A 28 7.31 26.46 1.99
N PRO A 29 6.67 25.48 1.31
CA PRO A 29 5.27 25.21 1.52
C PRO A 29 5.04 24.94 3.01
N ALA A 30 3.97 25.54 3.54
CA ALA A 30 3.61 25.40 4.95
C ALA A 30 3.40 23.92 5.26
N GLN A 31 4.08 23.40 6.27
CA GLN A 31 3.83 22.05 6.77
C GLN A 31 2.37 21.95 7.20
N ALA A 32 1.65 20.93 6.70
CA ALA A 32 0.34 20.63 7.24
C ALA A 32 0.49 20.31 8.73
N PRO A 33 -0.35 20.89 9.60
CA PRO A 33 -0.29 20.58 11.02
C PRO A 33 -0.46 19.07 11.23
N ALA A 34 0.28 18.51 12.19
CA ALA A 34 0.11 17.12 12.58
C ALA A 34 -1.37 16.86 12.88
N GLY A 35 -1.97 15.85 12.23
CA GLY A 35 -3.38 15.55 12.36
C GLY A 35 -4.33 16.34 11.45
N ALA A 36 -3.85 17.00 10.39
CA ALA A 36 -4.72 17.69 9.40
C ALA A 36 -5.81 16.78 8.81
N TRP A 37 -5.58 15.48 8.72
CA TRP A 37 -6.57 14.48 8.30
C TRP A 37 -7.78 14.39 9.27
N MET A 38 -7.63 14.75 10.53
CA MET A 38 -8.73 14.77 11.52
C MET A 38 -9.77 15.86 11.23
N ALA A 39 -9.37 16.90 10.50
CA ALA A 39 -10.27 17.98 10.10
C ALA A 39 -11.11 17.64 8.85
N ALA A 40 -10.75 16.59 8.11
CA ALA A 40 -11.49 16.18 6.94
C ALA A 40 -12.80 15.48 7.34
N ALA A 41 -13.92 15.93 6.79
CA ALA A 41 -15.20 15.27 7.00
C ALA A 41 -15.26 13.93 6.24
N PRO A 42 -15.82 12.87 6.86
CA PRO A 42 -16.01 11.60 6.18
C PRO A 42 -16.91 11.73 4.95
N THR A 43 -16.51 11.07 3.86
CA THR A 43 -17.29 11.01 2.60
C THR A 43 -18.13 9.73 2.50
N ASN A 44 -18.63 9.23 3.63
CA ASN A 44 -19.38 7.98 3.73
C ASN A 44 -20.78 8.04 3.11
N ASP A 45 -21.34 9.23 2.94
CA ASP A 45 -22.73 9.43 2.47
C ASP A 45 -22.80 9.66 0.95
N ALA A 46 -21.69 9.56 0.25
CA ALA A 46 -21.70 9.58 -1.21
C ALA A 46 -22.53 8.39 -1.75
N PRO A 47 -23.27 8.57 -2.86
CA PRO A 47 -24.16 7.54 -3.39
C PRO A 47 -23.39 6.28 -3.81
N ASN A 48 -24.05 5.10 -3.67
CA ASN A 48 -23.55 3.85 -4.20
C ASN A 48 -24.33 3.44 -5.47
N PRO A 49 -23.85 3.75 -6.67
CA PRO A 49 -24.49 3.36 -7.91
C PRO A 49 -24.10 1.96 -8.42
N TYR A 50 -23.56 1.10 -7.58
CA TYR A 50 -23.05 -0.22 -7.95
C TYR A 50 -23.76 -1.35 -7.21
N ASN A 51 -23.89 -2.49 -7.89
CA ASN A 51 -24.26 -3.78 -7.31
C ASN A 51 -23.01 -4.61 -7.08
N THR A 52 -22.92 -5.31 -5.96
CA THR A 52 -21.89 -6.33 -5.70
C THR A 52 -22.25 -7.64 -6.40
N VAL A 53 -21.29 -8.21 -7.13
CA VAL A 53 -21.43 -9.51 -7.80
C VAL A 53 -20.47 -10.48 -7.15
N GLU A 54 -20.99 -11.41 -6.38
CA GLU A 54 -20.20 -12.41 -5.66
C GLU A 54 -19.83 -13.60 -6.54
N GLY A 55 -18.70 -14.23 -6.21
CA GLY A 55 -18.28 -15.50 -6.80
C GLY A 55 -18.06 -15.44 -8.31
N TRP A 56 -17.73 -14.28 -8.86
CA TRP A 56 -17.42 -14.13 -10.28
C TRP A 56 -16.18 -14.93 -10.68
N ALA A 57 -15.07 -14.78 -9.96
CA ALA A 57 -13.83 -15.49 -10.24
C ALA A 57 -13.91 -16.93 -9.72
N LYS A 58 -13.67 -17.90 -10.62
CA LYS A 58 -13.79 -19.32 -10.32
C LYS A 58 -12.41 -19.94 -10.14
N LEU A 59 -12.10 -20.37 -8.91
CA LEU A 59 -10.91 -21.16 -8.63
C LEU A 59 -11.10 -22.63 -9.06
N PRO A 60 -10.01 -23.37 -9.31
CA PRO A 60 -10.06 -24.81 -9.55
C PRO A 60 -10.72 -25.55 -8.36
N ALA A 61 -11.31 -26.71 -8.64
CA ALA A 61 -11.89 -27.58 -7.61
C ALA A 61 -10.84 -27.93 -6.54
N GLY A 62 -11.25 -27.80 -5.27
CA GLY A 62 -10.39 -28.08 -4.11
C GLY A 62 -9.46 -26.93 -3.71
N ARG A 63 -9.52 -25.78 -4.41
CA ARG A 63 -8.82 -24.56 -4.01
C ARG A 63 -9.80 -23.50 -3.51
N GLU A 64 -9.49 -22.93 -2.38
CA GLU A 64 -10.21 -21.79 -1.81
C GLU A 64 -9.32 -20.53 -1.83
N TRP A 65 -9.95 -19.35 -1.72
CA TRP A 65 -9.26 -18.08 -1.68
C TRP A 65 -8.49 -17.90 -0.37
N GLY A 66 -7.22 -17.53 -0.48
CA GLY A 66 -6.48 -16.86 0.57
C GLY A 66 -6.76 -15.36 0.60
N SER A 67 -6.04 -14.64 1.46
CA SER A 67 -6.07 -13.18 1.46
C SER A 67 -5.61 -12.63 0.11
N THR A 68 -6.34 -11.65 -0.43
CA THR A 68 -5.99 -10.96 -1.67
C THR A 68 -5.78 -9.48 -1.40
N SER A 69 -4.71 -8.90 -1.97
CA SER A 69 -4.45 -7.46 -1.90
C SER A 69 -4.14 -6.87 -3.27
N ALA A 70 -3.66 -7.71 -4.18
CA ALA A 70 -3.20 -7.31 -5.49
C ALA A 70 -4.24 -7.61 -6.56
N VAL A 71 -4.61 -6.61 -7.35
CA VAL A 71 -5.51 -6.75 -8.50
C VAL A 71 -5.14 -5.75 -9.57
N GLU A 72 -5.07 -6.19 -10.83
CA GLU A 72 -4.77 -5.32 -11.98
C GLU A 72 -5.49 -5.82 -13.24
N VAL A 73 -5.84 -4.88 -14.11
CA VAL A 73 -6.43 -5.17 -15.41
C VAL A 73 -5.33 -5.56 -16.40
N ASP A 74 -5.55 -6.63 -17.13
CA ASP A 74 -4.64 -7.04 -18.21
C ASP A 74 -4.64 -6.03 -19.37
N LYS A 75 -3.59 -6.05 -20.18
CA LYS A 75 -3.45 -5.23 -21.38
C LYS A 75 -4.64 -5.32 -22.35
N ASP A 76 -5.39 -6.42 -22.33
CA ASP A 76 -6.62 -6.57 -23.13
C ASP A 76 -7.79 -5.68 -22.64
N GLY A 77 -7.64 -5.10 -21.44
CA GLY A 77 -8.61 -4.22 -20.80
C GLY A 77 -9.81 -4.94 -20.17
N LYS A 78 -9.79 -6.28 -20.07
CA LYS A 78 -10.92 -7.10 -19.57
C LYS A 78 -10.52 -8.22 -18.63
N SER A 79 -9.41 -8.91 -18.93
CA SER A 79 -8.89 -9.96 -18.06
C SER A 79 -8.29 -9.35 -16.80
N ILE A 80 -8.38 -10.06 -15.70
CA ILE A 80 -7.98 -9.56 -14.38
C ILE A 80 -6.85 -10.42 -13.81
N TRP A 81 -5.74 -9.80 -13.47
CA TRP A 81 -4.66 -10.38 -12.70
C TRP A 81 -4.89 -10.18 -11.22
N VAL A 82 -4.56 -11.20 -10.43
CA VAL A 82 -4.75 -11.22 -8.98
C VAL A 82 -3.52 -11.82 -8.32
N GLY A 83 -3.03 -11.16 -7.27
CA GLY A 83 -2.07 -11.74 -6.34
C GLY A 83 -2.80 -12.22 -5.07
N GLU A 84 -2.72 -13.51 -4.78
CA GLU A 84 -3.43 -14.13 -3.66
C GLU A 84 -2.45 -14.93 -2.79
N ARG A 85 -2.70 -15.00 -1.48
CA ARG A 85 -1.76 -15.54 -0.49
C ARG A 85 -2.01 -17.02 -0.21
N CYS A 86 -2.05 -17.83 -1.31
CA CYS A 86 -1.98 -19.29 -1.32
C CYS A 86 -3.07 -20.04 -0.55
N GLY A 87 -4.33 -19.57 -0.66
CA GLY A 87 -5.50 -20.35 -0.28
C GLY A 87 -5.77 -20.46 1.21
N THR A 88 -6.27 -21.61 1.62
CA THR A 88 -6.62 -21.94 3.02
C THR A 88 -5.68 -23.01 3.56
N ARG A 89 -5.65 -23.13 4.87
CA ARG A 89 -4.99 -24.21 5.61
C ARG A 89 -5.95 -24.78 6.65
N PRO A 90 -5.76 -26.02 7.13
CA PRO A 90 -6.52 -26.57 8.24
C PRO A 90 -6.55 -25.62 9.43
N GLY A 91 -7.72 -25.43 10.00
CA GLY A 91 -7.89 -24.63 11.21
C GLY A 91 -7.20 -25.26 12.43
N PRO A 92 -6.99 -24.49 13.51
CA PRO A 92 -6.44 -25.01 14.76
C PRO A 92 -7.30 -26.15 15.31
N ASN A 93 -6.66 -27.17 15.85
CA ASN A 93 -7.30 -28.31 16.51
C ASN A 93 -8.35 -29.06 15.67
N GLY A 94 -8.17 -29.09 14.34
CA GLY A 94 -9.11 -29.76 13.44
C GLY A 94 -10.39 -28.96 13.17
N GLY A 95 -10.41 -27.68 13.51
CA GLY A 95 -11.51 -26.76 13.19
C GLY A 95 -11.60 -26.45 11.68
N PRO A 96 -12.58 -25.62 11.27
CA PRO A 96 -12.75 -25.22 9.88
C PRO A 96 -11.48 -24.63 9.29
N SER A 97 -11.28 -24.81 7.98
CA SER A 97 -10.15 -24.19 7.25
C SER A 97 -10.13 -22.68 7.43
N VAL A 98 -8.94 -22.13 7.62
CA VAL A 98 -8.72 -20.70 7.73
C VAL A 98 -7.94 -20.21 6.52
N SER A 99 -8.30 -19.05 6.01
CA SER A 99 -7.57 -18.42 4.93
C SER A 99 -6.15 -18.09 5.37
N THR A 100 -5.20 -18.35 4.49
CA THR A 100 -3.80 -17.96 4.75
C THR A 100 -3.60 -16.51 4.42
N ASN A 101 -2.73 -15.86 5.19
CA ASN A 101 -2.23 -14.52 4.91
C ASN A 101 -0.74 -14.57 4.50
N SER A 102 -0.31 -15.72 4.02
CA SER A 102 1.08 -15.95 3.60
C SER A 102 1.19 -17.24 2.81
N CYS A 103 2.02 -17.27 1.78
CA CYS A 103 2.39 -18.51 1.07
C CYS A 103 3.49 -19.29 1.81
N TRP A 104 3.98 -18.82 2.94
CA TRP A 104 4.87 -19.52 3.83
C TRP A 104 4.09 -20.16 4.99
N ASP A 105 4.17 -21.46 5.13
CA ASP A 105 3.67 -22.16 6.30
C ASP A 105 4.80 -22.28 7.36
N ALA A 106 4.77 -21.37 8.33
CA ALA A 106 5.76 -21.35 9.40
C ALA A 106 5.68 -22.56 10.33
N THR A 107 4.56 -23.32 10.33
CA THR A 107 4.42 -24.54 11.12
C THR A 107 5.07 -25.73 10.41
N ALA A 108 4.84 -25.83 9.10
CA ALA A 108 5.41 -26.88 8.28
C ALA A 108 6.84 -26.55 7.80
N GLY A 109 7.30 -25.28 7.97
CA GLY A 109 8.60 -24.82 7.53
C GLY A 109 8.78 -24.85 5.99
N LYS A 110 7.70 -24.66 5.24
CA LYS A 110 7.74 -24.78 3.76
C LYS A 110 6.88 -23.74 3.05
N MET A 111 7.22 -23.48 1.80
CA MET A 111 6.38 -22.68 0.89
C MET A 111 5.18 -23.51 0.41
N SER A 112 4.10 -22.81 0.11
CA SER A 112 2.94 -23.39 -0.55
C SER A 112 3.26 -23.80 -1.99
N ASP A 113 2.66 -24.91 -2.46
CA ASP A 113 2.72 -25.36 -3.83
C ASP A 113 1.71 -24.64 -4.75
N PHE A 114 0.85 -23.77 -4.19
CA PHE A 114 -0.09 -22.99 -4.98
C PHE A 114 0.60 -21.84 -5.71
N ASN A 115 0.17 -21.60 -6.94
CA ASN A 115 0.56 -20.41 -7.70
C ASN A 115 -0.17 -19.18 -7.15
N PRO A 116 0.54 -18.18 -6.62
CA PRO A 116 -0.12 -17.01 -6.03
C PRO A 116 -0.55 -15.95 -7.05
N VAL A 117 -0.02 -15.97 -8.27
CA VAL A 117 -0.40 -15.04 -9.35
C VAL A 117 -1.39 -15.75 -10.26
N LEU A 118 -2.59 -15.19 -10.38
CA LEU A 118 -3.72 -15.78 -11.11
C LEU A 118 -4.23 -14.79 -12.16
N LYS A 119 -4.62 -15.29 -13.34
CA LYS A 119 -5.32 -14.51 -14.37
C LYS A 119 -6.69 -15.09 -14.63
N PHE A 120 -7.70 -14.25 -14.57
CA PHE A 120 -9.08 -14.58 -14.94
C PHE A 120 -9.49 -13.86 -16.21
N ASP A 121 -10.18 -14.55 -17.12
CA ASP A 121 -10.80 -13.91 -18.27
C ASP A 121 -12.06 -13.11 -17.86
N SER A 122 -12.69 -12.41 -18.81
CA SER A 122 -13.88 -11.58 -18.56
C SER A 122 -15.10 -12.37 -18.04
N THR A 123 -15.09 -13.70 -18.15
CA THR A 123 -16.15 -14.58 -17.64
C THR A 123 -15.87 -15.05 -16.20
N GLY A 124 -14.68 -14.75 -15.65
CA GLY A 124 -14.22 -15.20 -14.34
C GLY A 124 -13.61 -16.60 -14.35
N LYS A 125 -13.30 -17.15 -15.51
CA LYS A 125 -12.57 -18.42 -15.64
C LYS A 125 -11.08 -18.18 -15.45
N LEU A 126 -10.42 -19.00 -14.62
CA LEU A 126 -8.95 -19.00 -14.49
C LEU A 126 -8.32 -19.47 -15.81
N VAL A 127 -7.44 -18.65 -16.39
CA VAL A 127 -6.78 -18.93 -17.66
C VAL A 127 -5.30 -19.25 -17.54
N THR A 128 -4.62 -18.68 -16.52
CA THR A 128 -3.24 -19.03 -16.19
C THR A 128 -2.91 -18.71 -14.74
N SER A 129 -1.86 -19.35 -14.21
CA SER A 129 -1.33 -19.05 -12.88
C SER A 129 0.14 -19.46 -12.78
N PHE A 130 0.91 -18.75 -11.93
CA PHE A 130 2.34 -19.03 -11.73
C PHE A 130 2.85 -18.50 -10.40
N GLY A 131 4.14 -18.73 -10.10
CA GLY A 131 4.87 -18.14 -8.99
C GLY A 131 4.91 -18.98 -7.71
N ALA A 132 4.50 -20.26 -7.75
CA ALA A 132 4.61 -21.17 -6.61
C ALA A 132 6.03 -21.20 -6.03
N GLY A 133 6.16 -21.15 -4.69
CA GLY A 133 7.43 -21.20 -4.00
C GLY A 133 8.34 -19.98 -4.16
N MET A 134 7.88 -18.92 -4.84
CA MET A 134 8.68 -17.72 -5.11
C MET A 134 8.37 -16.54 -4.18
N MET A 135 7.16 -16.44 -3.69
CA MET A 135 6.66 -15.28 -2.92
C MET A 135 6.02 -15.73 -1.62
N VAL A 136 6.28 -14.98 -0.55
CA VAL A 136 5.68 -15.17 0.78
C VAL A 136 4.36 -14.43 0.88
N PHE A 137 4.34 -13.18 0.38
CA PHE A 137 3.27 -12.24 0.62
C PHE A 137 3.06 -11.35 -0.63
N PRO A 138 2.50 -11.90 -1.72
CA PRO A 138 2.17 -11.09 -2.88
C PRO A 138 1.26 -9.94 -2.42
N HIS A 139 1.69 -8.68 -2.73
CA HIS A 139 1.06 -7.50 -2.14
C HIS A 139 0.53 -6.52 -3.18
N GLY A 140 1.39 -5.97 -4.05
CA GLY A 140 1.02 -5.14 -5.20
C GLY A 140 1.22 -5.89 -6.52
N ILE A 141 0.44 -5.53 -7.53
CA ILE A 141 0.56 -6.08 -8.89
C ILE A 141 0.37 -4.96 -9.92
N HIS A 142 1.15 -4.99 -10.98
CA HIS A 142 1.07 -4.02 -12.07
C HIS A 142 1.30 -4.72 -13.41
N VAL A 143 0.54 -4.34 -14.43
CA VAL A 143 0.73 -4.79 -15.81
C VAL A 143 1.37 -3.66 -16.61
N ASP A 144 2.61 -3.84 -17.03
CA ASP A 144 3.31 -2.82 -17.79
C ASP A 144 2.77 -2.69 -19.24
N ARG A 145 3.20 -1.66 -19.95
CA ARG A 145 2.78 -1.39 -21.32
C ARG A 145 3.04 -2.52 -22.31
N ASP A 146 4.03 -3.37 -22.01
CA ASP A 146 4.38 -4.53 -22.85
C ASP A 146 3.53 -5.76 -22.47
N GLY A 147 2.78 -5.69 -21.38
CA GLY A 147 1.92 -6.74 -20.86
C GLY A 147 2.63 -7.66 -19.88
N ASN A 148 3.82 -7.30 -19.39
CA ASN A 148 4.49 -8.06 -18.35
C ASN A 148 3.89 -7.74 -16.99
N ILE A 149 3.95 -8.72 -16.10
CA ILE A 149 3.32 -8.68 -14.79
C ILE A 149 4.41 -8.42 -13.73
N TRP A 150 4.26 -7.32 -13.02
CA TRP A 150 5.08 -6.98 -11.88
C TRP A 150 4.35 -7.34 -10.60
N VAL A 151 5.06 -7.93 -9.63
CA VAL A 151 4.48 -8.30 -8.33
C VAL A 151 5.47 -7.95 -7.23
N THR A 152 4.98 -7.25 -6.19
CA THR A 152 5.75 -7.04 -4.96
C THR A 152 5.52 -8.18 -4.00
N ASP A 153 6.57 -8.61 -3.30
CA ASP A 153 6.50 -9.57 -2.20
C ASP A 153 6.76 -8.85 -0.87
N GLY A 154 5.70 -8.46 -0.20
CA GLY A 154 5.70 -7.53 0.93
C GLY A 154 6.14 -8.14 2.26
N ASN A 155 6.64 -9.38 2.31
CA ASN A 155 7.16 -10.01 3.52
C ASN A 155 8.19 -11.07 3.16
N ASP A 156 8.84 -11.66 4.17
CA ASP A 156 9.82 -12.75 4.01
C ASP A 156 9.48 -13.94 4.92
N ASN A 157 10.22 -15.03 4.74
CA ASN A 157 10.09 -16.26 5.52
C ASN A 157 11.16 -16.40 6.63
N LEU A 158 11.85 -15.33 6.97
CA LEU A 158 12.84 -15.37 8.06
C LEU A 158 12.17 -15.62 9.41
N PRO A 159 12.80 -16.41 10.30
CA PRO A 159 12.22 -16.75 11.57
C PRO A 159 12.10 -15.51 12.48
N ARG A 160 10.91 -15.31 13.04
CA ARG A 160 10.62 -14.23 14.00
C ARG A 160 9.91 -14.77 15.22
N ARG A 161 10.12 -14.12 16.35
CA ARG A 161 9.32 -14.37 17.54
C ARG A 161 7.90 -13.88 17.34
N ARG A 162 6.93 -14.62 17.84
CA ARG A 162 5.53 -14.16 17.83
C ARG A 162 5.37 -12.99 18.79
N PRO A 163 4.47 -12.04 18.53
CA PRO A 163 4.14 -10.99 19.50
C PRO A 163 3.79 -11.59 20.87
N GLY A 164 4.37 -11.03 21.93
CA GLY A 164 4.17 -11.51 23.31
C GLY A 164 5.09 -12.65 23.76
N GLN A 165 5.93 -13.23 22.89
CA GLN A 165 6.95 -14.18 23.33
C GLN A 165 8.12 -13.46 24.03
N PRO A 166 8.74 -14.08 25.06
CA PRO A 166 9.95 -13.55 25.69
C PRO A 166 11.08 -13.28 24.69
N ALA A 167 11.90 -12.27 24.97
CA ALA A 167 13.00 -11.90 24.08
C ALA A 167 14.09 -12.97 23.94
N ASP A 168 14.19 -13.86 24.89
CA ASP A 168 15.10 -15.02 24.93
C ASP A 168 14.49 -16.32 24.42
N ALA A 169 13.18 -16.31 24.04
CA ALA A 169 12.56 -17.49 23.45
C ALA A 169 13.31 -17.92 22.18
N PRO A 170 13.51 -19.24 21.95
CA PRO A 170 14.17 -19.71 20.75
C PRO A 170 13.42 -19.29 19.50
N LEU A 171 14.14 -18.88 18.45
CA LEU A 171 13.56 -18.63 17.15
C LEU A 171 13.13 -19.94 16.49
N PRO A 172 12.11 -19.94 15.62
CA PRO A 172 11.84 -21.06 14.73
C PRO A 172 13.09 -21.41 13.89
N PRO A 173 13.21 -22.64 13.39
CA PRO A 173 14.29 -23.00 12.46
C PRO A 173 14.35 -22.05 11.26
N ALA A 174 15.56 -21.78 10.80
CA ALA A 174 15.74 -21.04 9.55
C ALA A 174 15.18 -21.85 8.35
N PRO A 175 14.57 -21.20 7.36
CA PRO A 175 14.12 -21.88 6.16
C PRO A 175 15.33 -22.38 5.33
N ASP A 176 15.15 -23.47 4.57
CA ASP A 176 16.17 -23.98 3.64
C ASP A 176 16.52 -22.93 2.56
N LYS A 177 15.55 -22.13 2.17
CA LYS A 177 15.69 -21.04 1.20
C LYS A 177 15.01 -19.77 1.72
N VAL A 178 15.75 -18.68 1.82
CA VAL A 178 15.20 -17.36 2.11
C VAL A 178 14.52 -16.82 0.85
N VAL A 179 13.28 -16.35 1.00
CA VAL A 179 12.47 -15.67 -0.02
C VAL A 179 11.79 -14.45 0.57
N GLY A 180 11.32 -13.55 -0.28
CA GLY A 180 10.52 -12.40 0.13
C GLY A 180 11.26 -11.06 0.16
N ASN A 181 10.49 -10.00 0.39
CA ASN A 181 10.95 -8.61 0.31
C ASN A 181 11.60 -8.26 -1.03
N GLN A 182 11.03 -8.73 -2.12
CA GLN A 182 11.51 -8.54 -3.49
C GLN A 182 10.39 -8.04 -4.40
N VAL A 183 10.78 -7.55 -5.58
CA VAL A 183 9.85 -7.23 -6.67
C VAL A 183 10.22 -8.07 -7.88
N PHE A 184 9.23 -8.72 -8.48
CA PHE A 184 9.41 -9.62 -9.60
C PHE A 184 8.72 -9.09 -10.85
N LYS A 185 9.36 -9.26 -12.01
CA LYS A 185 8.75 -9.07 -13.32
C LYS A 185 8.61 -10.42 -14.00
N PHE A 186 7.41 -10.74 -14.46
CA PHE A 186 7.11 -11.96 -15.24
C PHE A 186 6.59 -11.59 -16.62
N SER A 187 6.84 -12.45 -17.60
CA SER A 187 6.08 -12.47 -18.85
C SER A 187 4.64 -12.95 -18.61
N PRO A 188 3.69 -12.70 -19.52
CA PRO A 188 2.31 -13.14 -19.38
C PRO A 188 2.11 -14.64 -19.20
N ASP A 189 3.07 -15.46 -19.63
CA ASP A 189 3.11 -16.91 -19.46
C ASP A 189 3.84 -17.37 -18.18
N GLY A 190 4.26 -16.42 -17.33
CA GLY A 190 4.85 -16.71 -16.02
C GLY A 190 6.35 -16.92 -15.99
N LYS A 191 7.08 -16.64 -17.09
CA LYS A 191 8.55 -16.69 -17.08
C LYS A 191 9.10 -15.50 -16.30
N LEU A 192 9.96 -15.75 -15.31
CA LEU A 192 10.67 -14.70 -14.58
C LEU A 192 11.62 -13.94 -15.52
N LEU A 193 11.46 -12.62 -15.62
CA LEU A 193 12.24 -11.73 -16.49
C LEU A 193 13.24 -10.87 -15.70
N LEU A 194 12.82 -10.40 -14.49
CA LEU A 194 13.64 -9.53 -13.64
C LEU A 194 13.28 -9.74 -12.19
N THR A 195 14.27 -9.61 -11.32
CA THR A 195 14.11 -9.54 -9.86
C THR A 195 14.79 -8.29 -9.33
N LEU A 196 14.07 -7.46 -8.57
CA LEU A 196 14.62 -6.35 -7.83
C LEU A 196 14.71 -6.70 -6.34
N GLY A 197 15.73 -6.17 -5.70
CA GLY A 197 15.95 -6.40 -4.28
C GLY A 197 16.60 -7.74 -3.96
N LYS A 198 16.83 -7.97 -2.67
CA LYS A 198 17.52 -9.13 -2.12
C LYS A 198 16.55 -9.97 -1.30
N ALA A 199 16.61 -11.28 -1.47
CA ALA A 199 15.75 -12.20 -0.70
C ALA A 199 15.92 -11.99 0.81
N GLY A 200 14.80 -11.86 1.55
CA GLY A 200 14.78 -11.50 2.96
C GLY A 200 14.89 -10.00 3.22
N GLY A 201 15.32 -9.21 2.25
CA GLY A 201 15.38 -7.75 2.35
C GLY A 201 16.32 -7.21 3.41
N ASN A 202 16.06 -5.98 3.86
CA ASN A 202 16.79 -5.32 4.94
C ASN A 202 15.85 -4.82 6.04
N PRO A 203 15.56 -5.62 7.07
CA PRO A 203 14.64 -5.24 8.15
C PRO A 203 15.17 -4.11 9.05
N ALA A 204 16.47 -3.81 9.00
CA ALA A 204 17.06 -2.72 9.77
C ALA A 204 16.73 -1.32 9.20
N GLY A 205 16.15 -1.26 8.01
CA GLY A 205 15.80 -0.01 7.31
C GLY A 205 16.69 0.27 6.10
N PRO A 206 16.50 1.42 5.44
CA PRO A 206 17.28 1.78 4.27
C PRO A 206 18.79 1.79 4.57
N ASP A 207 19.54 1.10 3.74
CA ASP A 207 21.00 1.04 3.82
C ASP A 207 21.61 1.88 2.69
N ALA A 208 22.52 2.80 3.05
CA ALA A 208 23.23 3.60 2.07
C ALA A 208 24.15 2.75 1.17
N ALA A 209 24.65 1.61 1.66
CA ALA A 209 25.49 0.69 0.90
C ALA A 209 24.68 -0.23 -0.03
N ASP A 210 23.40 -0.48 0.30
CA ASP A 210 22.49 -1.29 -0.51
C ASP A 210 21.08 -0.66 -0.58
N PRO A 211 20.96 0.50 -1.24
CA PRO A 211 19.69 1.25 -1.29
C PRO A 211 18.59 0.51 -2.05
N ALA A 212 18.93 -0.49 -2.85
CA ALA A 212 18.00 -1.33 -3.60
C ALA A 212 17.48 -2.53 -2.79
N SER A 213 17.94 -2.74 -1.57
CA SER A 213 17.41 -3.77 -0.68
C SER A 213 16.13 -3.29 0.00
N PHE A 214 15.03 -4.03 -0.20
CA PHE A 214 13.71 -3.67 0.32
C PHE A 214 13.47 -4.21 1.72
N TYR A 215 12.52 -3.57 2.40
CA TYR A 215 11.80 -4.16 3.52
C TYR A 215 10.32 -3.82 3.42
N GLN A 216 9.51 -4.81 3.07
CA GLN A 216 8.07 -4.70 2.86
C GLN A 216 7.71 -3.76 1.68
N PRO A 217 8.11 -4.08 0.44
CA PRO A 217 7.65 -3.35 -0.73
C PRO A 217 6.14 -3.55 -0.92
N ASN A 218 5.41 -2.43 -1.07
CA ASN A 218 3.96 -2.40 -1.13
C ASN A 218 3.44 -2.46 -2.56
N ASP A 219 3.95 -1.58 -3.42
CA ASP A 219 3.43 -1.42 -4.77
C ASP A 219 4.54 -1.10 -5.76
N VAL A 220 4.27 -1.35 -7.03
CA VAL A 220 5.19 -1.10 -8.15
C VAL A 220 4.43 -0.60 -9.35
N ILE A 221 4.92 0.46 -9.98
CA ILE A 221 4.41 0.95 -11.26
C ILE A 221 5.56 1.26 -12.21
N THR A 222 5.26 1.38 -13.51
CA THR A 222 6.27 1.72 -14.52
C THR A 222 5.97 3.06 -15.17
N TYR A 223 7.02 3.85 -15.37
CA TYR A 223 6.97 5.07 -16.17
C TYR A 223 6.79 4.76 -17.67
N PRO A 224 6.34 5.72 -18.48
CA PRO A 224 6.23 5.53 -19.93
C PRO A 224 7.55 5.16 -20.64
N ASN A 225 8.71 5.52 -20.09
CA ASN A 225 10.03 5.16 -20.60
C ASN A 225 10.51 3.76 -20.15
N GLY A 226 9.71 3.10 -19.29
CA GLY A 226 10.00 1.79 -18.73
C GLY A 226 10.74 1.80 -17.39
N ASP A 227 11.11 2.97 -16.85
CA ASP A 227 11.66 3.06 -15.50
C ASP A 227 10.64 2.58 -14.47
N ILE A 228 11.12 2.08 -13.33
CA ILE A 228 10.33 1.33 -12.37
C ILE A 228 10.31 2.11 -11.06
N LEU A 229 9.12 2.37 -10.52
CA LEU A 229 8.95 2.99 -9.21
C LEU A 229 8.34 2.00 -8.24
N VAL A 230 8.98 1.83 -7.09
CA VAL A 230 8.53 0.95 -6.01
C VAL A 230 8.22 1.78 -4.77
N ALA A 231 7.05 1.57 -4.18
CA ALA A 231 6.70 2.09 -2.86
C ALA A 231 7.04 1.03 -1.79
N GLU A 232 7.64 1.44 -0.69
CA GLU A 232 8.10 0.56 0.38
C GLU A 232 7.69 1.10 1.75
N GLY A 233 7.28 0.21 2.67
CA GLY A 233 7.04 0.59 4.06
C GLY A 233 5.72 0.13 4.65
N HIS A 234 5.39 -1.16 4.62
CA HIS A 234 4.13 -1.67 5.18
C HIS A 234 4.06 -1.58 6.71
N GLY A 235 5.15 -1.54 7.43
CA GLY A 235 5.12 -1.49 8.89
C GLY A 235 6.45 -1.23 9.59
N GLY A 236 7.55 -1.11 8.87
CA GLY A 236 8.89 -0.94 9.42
C GLY A 236 9.33 0.53 9.55
N ALA A 237 10.63 0.72 9.62
CA ALA A 237 11.28 2.03 9.60
C ALA A 237 11.31 2.64 8.19
N ASN A 238 11.14 1.82 7.16
CA ASN A 238 11.14 2.25 5.77
C ASN A 238 9.79 2.89 5.42
N SER A 239 9.82 4.00 4.72
CA SER A 239 8.65 4.65 4.10
C SER A 239 9.18 5.55 3.01
N ARG A 240 9.39 4.98 1.81
CA ARG A 240 10.07 5.68 0.71
C ARG A 240 9.58 5.19 -0.65
N LEU A 241 9.90 5.96 -1.68
CA LEU A 241 9.78 5.61 -3.08
C LEU A 241 11.19 5.33 -3.63
N ILE A 242 11.33 4.28 -4.44
CA ILE A 242 12.62 3.87 -5.00
C ILE A 242 12.49 3.77 -6.51
N LEU A 243 13.35 4.50 -7.22
CA LEU A 243 13.37 4.56 -8.67
C LEU A 243 14.52 3.72 -9.24
N PHE A 244 14.17 2.85 -10.17
CA PHE A 244 15.10 2.04 -10.97
C PHE A 244 14.93 2.37 -12.45
N ASP A 245 15.98 2.20 -13.24
CA ASP A 245 15.83 2.19 -14.69
C ASP A 245 15.12 0.91 -15.18
N LYS A 246 14.74 0.87 -16.44
CA LYS A 246 14.05 -0.27 -17.07
C LYS A 246 14.82 -1.59 -17.02
N THR A 247 16.12 -1.56 -16.70
CA THR A 247 16.96 -2.76 -16.55
C THR A 247 17.04 -3.25 -15.11
N GLY A 248 16.46 -2.49 -14.15
CA GLY A 248 16.49 -2.78 -12.73
C GLY A 248 17.70 -2.19 -12.00
N LYS A 249 18.46 -1.29 -12.63
CA LYS A 249 19.54 -0.57 -11.97
C LYS A 249 18.96 0.58 -11.14
N PHE A 250 19.37 0.67 -9.87
CA PHE A 250 19.00 1.76 -8.97
C PHE A 250 19.39 3.13 -9.55
N ILE A 251 18.45 4.07 -9.51
CA ILE A 251 18.66 5.47 -9.90
C ILE A 251 18.67 6.35 -8.65
N SER A 252 17.59 6.34 -7.87
CA SER A 252 17.41 7.21 -6.71
C SER A 252 16.34 6.69 -5.77
N GLN A 253 16.28 7.29 -4.59
CA GLN A 253 15.18 7.08 -3.65
C GLN A 253 14.68 8.43 -3.15
N PHE A 254 13.43 8.47 -2.72
CA PHE A 254 12.79 9.66 -2.18
C PHE A 254 11.92 9.31 -0.98
N GLY A 255 12.00 10.15 0.04
CA GLY A 255 11.16 10.05 1.21
C GLY A 255 11.78 9.29 2.37
N LYS A 256 11.14 9.47 3.51
CA LYS A 256 11.44 8.84 4.80
C LYS A 256 10.17 8.71 5.61
N LYS A 257 10.21 7.92 6.68
CA LYS A 257 9.09 7.80 7.61
C LYS A 257 8.83 9.12 8.34
N GLY A 258 7.57 9.57 8.32
CA GLY A 258 7.13 10.78 9.00
C GLY A 258 5.72 11.21 8.63
N THR A 259 5.28 12.34 9.19
CA THR A 259 3.94 12.90 9.01
C THR A 259 3.91 14.25 8.30
N GLY A 260 5.08 14.82 7.99
CA GLY A 260 5.24 16.07 7.24
C GLY A 260 4.80 15.93 5.78
N LEU A 261 4.74 17.04 5.03
CA LEU A 261 4.30 17.04 3.64
C LEU A 261 5.44 16.74 2.66
N GLU A 262 6.60 17.35 2.88
CA GLU A 262 7.72 17.25 1.94
C GLU A 262 8.56 16.02 2.24
N GLY A 263 8.43 14.99 1.39
CA GLY A 263 9.27 13.80 1.47
C GLY A 263 9.07 12.94 2.71
N GLU A 264 7.93 13.06 3.40
CA GLU A 264 7.60 12.19 4.52
C GLU A 264 6.36 11.37 4.21
N PHE A 265 6.45 10.06 4.49
CA PHE A 265 5.39 9.08 4.33
C PHE A 265 5.28 8.22 5.59
N ASP A 266 4.11 7.68 5.84
CA ASP A 266 3.95 6.53 6.73
C ASP A 266 3.08 5.48 6.02
N GLN A 267 3.70 4.39 5.63
CA GLN A 267 3.12 3.33 4.80
C GLN A 267 2.66 3.85 3.42
N PRO A 268 3.56 4.32 2.52
CA PRO A 268 3.20 4.57 1.14
C PRO A 268 2.78 3.24 0.49
N HIS A 269 1.47 3.07 0.29
CA HIS A 269 0.88 1.75 0.11
C HIS A 269 0.52 1.44 -1.34
N SER A 270 0.11 2.44 -2.10
CA SER A 270 -0.22 2.28 -3.52
C SER A 270 0.14 3.51 -4.32
N LEU A 271 0.39 3.32 -5.60
CA LEU A 271 0.87 4.31 -6.56
C LEU A 271 -0.03 4.33 -7.80
N ALA A 272 -0.31 5.52 -8.34
CA ALA A 272 -0.97 5.66 -9.63
C ALA A 272 -0.50 6.92 -10.35
N PHE A 273 -0.52 6.90 -11.69
CA PHE A 273 -0.37 8.11 -12.50
C PHE A 273 -1.73 8.56 -13.03
N ASP A 274 -1.94 9.89 -13.12
CA ASP A 274 -3.04 10.43 -13.90
C ASP A 274 -2.61 10.73 -15.36
N SER A 275 -3.56 11.17 -16.17
CA SER A 275 -3.30 11.50 -17.58
C SER A 275 -2.31 12.65 -17.80
N LYS A 276 -2.06 13.48 -16.77
CA LYS A 276 -1.09 14.57 -16.78
C LYS A 276 0.29 14.13 -16.31
N GLY A 277 0.45 12.88 -15.92
CA GLY A 277 1.70 12.33 -15.38
C GLY A 277 2.01 12.80 -13.96
N ARG A 278 1.00 13.21 -13.16
CA ARG A 278 1.17 13.41 -11.72
C ARG A 278 1.18 12.05 -11.04
N LEU A 279 2.01 11.90 -10.03
CA LEU A 279 2.10 10.70 -9.20
C LEU A 279 1.22 10.84 -7.96
N PHE A 280 0.29 9.92 -7.79
CA PHE A 280 -0.56 9.79 -6.61
C PHE A 280 0.00 8.69 -5.72
N VAL A 281 0.24 9.01 -4.45
CA VAL A 281 0.76 8.11 -3.44
C VAL A 281 -0.26 7.97 -2.31
N ALA A 282 -0.80 6.77 -2.10
CA ALA A 282 -1.60 6.46 -0.91
C ALA A 282 -0.68 6.42 0.32
N ASP A 283 -0.60 7.50 1.04
CA ASP A 283 0.16 7.62 2.28
C ASP A 283 -0.73 7.16 3.45
N ARG A 284 -0.89 5.82 3.54
CA ARG A 284 -1.96 5.12 4.25
C ARG A 284 -2.03 5.47 5.73
N ALA A 285 -0.95 5.35 6.47
CA ALA A 285 -0.96 5.60 7.91
C ALA A 285 -1.14 7.09 8.24
N ASN A 286 -0.83 7.98 7.30
CA ASN A 286 -1.13 9.41 7.38
C ASN A 286 -2.54 9.77 6.91
N ASN A 287 -3.37 8.79 6.50
CA ASN A 287 -4.76 8.96 6.04
C ASN A 287 -4.88 10.05 4.94
N ARG A 288 -4.00 9.99 3.95
CA ARG A 288 -3.95 10.98 2.87
C ARG A 288 -3.48 10.39 1.54
N ILE A 289 -3.77 11.10 0.47
CA ILE A 289 -3.07 10.95 -0.80
C ILE A 289 -2.09 12.12 -0.93
N GLN A 290 -0.83 11.87 -1.18
CA GLN A 290 0.11 12.88 -1.64
C GLN A 290 0.17 12.84 -3.16
N ILE A 291 0.01 14.01 -3.80
CA ILE A 291 0.11 14.16 -5.25
C ILE A 291 1.43 14.84 -5.54
N LEU A 292 2.28 14.15 -6.27
CA LEU A 292 3.65 14.57 -6.52
C LEU A 292 3.88 14.85 -8.01
N ASP A 293 4.79 15.76 -8.30
CA ASP A 293 5.43 15.80 -9.62
C ASP A 293 6.25 14.52 -9.81
N ALA A 294 5.94 13.75 -10.83
CA ALA A 294 6.51 12.41 -11.01
C ALA A 294 8.00 12.39 -11.36
N LYS A 295 8.61 13.53 -11.71
CA LYS A 295 10.03 13.63 -12.04
C LYS A 295 10.87 14.11 -10.87
N THR A 296 10.34 15.08 -10.13
CA THR A 296 11.07 15.75 -9.04
C THR A 296 10.64 15.26 -7.66
N PHE A 297 9.54 14.53 -7.57
CA PHE A 297 8.84 14.10 -6.34
C PHE A 297 8.40 15.26 -5.44
N LYS A 298 8.41 16.51 -5.96
CA LYS A 298 7.90 17.65 -5.24
C LYS A 298 6.39 17.49 -5.01
N THR A 299 5.92 17.73 -3.79
CA THR A 299 4.49 17.72 -3.45
C THR A 299 3.76 18.85 -4.19
N LEU A 300 2.75 18.49 -4.97
CA LEU A 300 1.87 19.40 -5.70
C LEU A 300 0.59 19.67 -4.93
N ASP A 301 0.03 18.62 -4.27
CA ASP A 301 -1.20 18.71 -3.50
C ASP A 301 -1.28 17.56 -2.48
N THR A 302 -2.20 17.69 -1.50
CA THR A 302 -2.44 16.65 -0.48
C THR A 302 -3.94 16.54 -0.20
N TRP A 303 -4.49 15.34 -0.36
CA TRP A 303 -5.92 15.06 -0.23
C TRP A 303 -6.22 14.14 0.94
N TYR A 304 -7.19 14.50 1.75
CA TYR A 304 -7.64 13.74 2.93
C TYR A 304 -9.03 13.10 2.75
N GLN A 305 -9.82 13.56 1.76
CA GLN A 305 -11.22 13.16 1.56
C GLN A 305 -11.42 11.74 1.03
N PHE A 306 -10.32 11.04 0.69
CA PHE A 306 -10.35 9.63 0.31
C PHE A 306 -10.06 8.69 1.47
N SER A 307 -9.74 9.21 2.66
CA SER A 307 -9.49 8.40 3.86
C SER A 307 -8.14 7.63 3.85
N ARG A 308 -8.13 6.46 4.47
CA ARG A 308 -6.98 5.60 4.72
C ARG A 308 -6.79 4.59 3.58
N LEU A 309 -6.37 5.06 2.42
CA LEU A 309 -6.30 4.21 1.23
C LEU A 309 -5.18 3.18 1.30
N SER A 310 -5.54 1.93 1.01
CA SER A 310 -4.62 0.85 0.70
C SER A 310 -4.34 0.75 -0.80
N GLY A 311 -5.35 0.91 -1.65
CA GLY A 311 -5.21 0.86 -3.11
C GLY A 311 -5.68 2.12 -3.80
N ILE A 312 -5.00 2.52 -4.87
CA ILE A 312 -5.43 3.58 -5.79
C ILE A 312 -5.36 3.06 -7.22
N PHE A 313 -6.43 3.30 -7.97
CA PHE A 313 -6.45 3.16 -9.42
C PHE A 313 -6.97 4.45 -10.05
N ILE A 314 -6.37 4.91 -11.12
CA ILE A 314 -6.85 6.07 -11.90
C ILE A 314 -7.08 5.60 -13.34
N ASP A 315 -8.32 5.78 -13.83
CA ASP A 315 -8.68 5.38 -15.16
C ASP A 315 -8.28 6.42 -16.21
N ARG A 316 -8.44 6.07 -17.48
CA ARG A 316 -8.15 6.95 -18.64
C ARG A 316 -8.96 8.26 -18.69
N ASN A 317 -10.01 8.39 -17.90
CA ASN A 317 -10.85 9.58 -17.79
C ASN A 317 -10.47 10.45 -16.58
N ASP A 318 -9.38 10.11 -15.90
CA ASP A 318 -8.96 10.70 -14.63
C ASP A 318 -10.01 10.52 -13.52
N MET A 319 -10.72 9.39 -13.52
CA MET A 319 -11.49 8.97 -12.37
C MET A 319 -10.58 8.19 -11.42
N ILE A 320 -10.56 8.57 -10.16
CA ILE A 320 -9.81 7.90 -9.10
C ILE A 320 -10.72 6.96 -8.33
N TYR A 321 -10.23 5.75 -8.10
CA TYR A 321 -10.85 4.70 -7.30
C TYR A 321 -9.89 4.41 -6.14
N GLY A 322 -10.35 4.63 -4.93
CA GLY A 322 -9.55 4.46 -3.72
C GLY A 322 -10.12 3.38 -2.82
N ALA A 323 -9.38 2.30 -2.60
CA ALA A 323 -9.76 1.20 -1.71
C ALA A 323 -9.28 1.49 -0.29
N ASP A 324 -10.21 1.60 0.64
CA ASP A 324 -9.98 1.79 2.07
C ASP A 324 -10.38 0.52 2.82
N SER A 325 -9.40 -0.26 3.21
CA SER A 325 -9.60 -1.57 3.85
C SER A 325 -9.61 -1.52 5.38
N GLU A 326 -9.23 -0.40 5.99
CA GLU A 326 -8.91 -0.35 7.42
C GLU A 326 -9.64 0.73 8.22
N SER A 327 -10.27 1.71 7.59
CA SER A 327 -11.01 2.76 8.32
C SER A 327 -12.07 2.17 9.22
N GLY A 328 -12.18 2.72 10.42
CA GLY A 328 -13.08 2.22 11.45
C GLY A 328 -12.67 0.90 12.09
N SER A 329 -11.54 0.28 11.67
CA SER A 329 -11.08 -0.98 12.25
C SER A 329 -9.69 -0.94 12.86
N VAL A 330 -8.78 -0.09 12.37
CA VAL A 330 -7.39 -0.06 12.81
C VAL A 330 -7.07 1.14 13.69
N ASN A 331 -7.55 2.33 13.33
CA ASN A 331 -7.27 3.56 14.07
C ASN A 331 -8.56 4.13 14.68
N PRO A 332 -8.70 4.16 16.03
CA PRO A 332 -9.88 4.72 16.68
C PRO A 332 -10.13 6.21 16.37
N LEU A 333 -9.07 6.99 16.19
CA LEU A 333 -9.19 8.40 15.83
C LEU A 333 -9.77 8.61 14.43
N HIS A 334 -9.72 7.57 13.59
CA HIS A 334 -10.30 7.55 12.24
C HIS A 334 -11.60 6.73 12.18
N GLY A 335 -12.18 6.42 13.32
CA GLY A 335 -13.33 5.53 13.46
C GLY A 335 -14.64 6.02 12.84
N ALA A 336 -14.77 7.34 12.60
CA ALA A 336 -15.93 7.91 11.91
C ALA A 336 -15.95 7.59 10.39
N TRP A 337 -14.83 7.18 9.82
CA TRP A 337 -14.72 6.79 8.43
C TRP A 337 -15.11 5.32 8.24
N LYS A 338 -15.81 5.03 7.14
CA LYS A 338 -16.20 3.66 6.77
C LYS A 338 -15.26 3.11 5.71
N ARG A 339 -14.97 1.80 5.82
CA ARG A 339 -14.25 1.04 4.79
C ARG A 339 -15.06 0.92 3.52
N GLY A 340 -14.37 0.76 2.41
CA GLY A 340 -14.96 0.55 1.09
C GLY A 340 -14.18 1.26 -0.02
N ILE A 341 -14.80 1.38 -1.18
CA ILE A 341 -14.17 1.99 -2.36
C ILE A 341 -14.76 3.39 -2.58
N ARG A 342 -13.92 4.42 -2.47
CA ARG A 342 -14.28 5.80 -2.82
C ARG A 342 -13.94 6.09 -4.25
N ILE A 343 -14.90 6.70 -4.98
CA ILE A 343 -14.76 7.03 -6.40
C ILE A 343 -14.89 8.53 -6.54
N GLY A 344 -14.00 9.12 -7.32
CA GLY A 344 -13.99 10.57 -7.50
C GLY A 344 -13.20 11.01 -8.73
N SER A 345 -12.86 12.29 -8.76
CA SER A 345 -12.09 12.90 -9.84
C SER A 345 -10.64 13.10 -9.44
N ALA A 346 -9.71 12.58 -10.21
CA ALA A 346 -8.28 12.84 -10.03
C ALA A 346 -7.90 14.30 -10.38
N LYS A 347 -8.80 15.08 -10.98
CA LYS A 347 -8.52 16.47 -11.36
C LYS A 347 -8.63 17.43 -10.18
N ASP A 348 -9.59 17.19 -9.29
CA ASP A 348 -9.94 18.10 -8.20
C ASP A 348 -10.21 17.41 -6.85
N GLY A 349 -10.09 16.09 -6.79
CA GLY A 349 -10.28 15.30 -5.57
C GLY A 349 -11.74 15.16 -5.11
N LYS A 350 -12.73 15.58 -5.91
CA LYS A 350 -14.13 15.48 -5.52
C LYS A 350 -14.59 14.03 -5.50
N VAL A 351 -14.97 13.52 -4.32
CA VAL A 351 -15.59 12.21 -4.16
C VAL A 351 -17.04 12.27 -4.63
N THR A 352 -17.42 11.38 -5.54
CA THR A 352 -18.74 11.36 -6.20
C THR A 352 -19.53 10.09 -5.92
N ALA A 353 -18.87 9.01 -5.49
CA ALA A 353 -19.53 7.76 -5.12
C ALA A 353 -18.73 7.03 -4.03
N PHE A 354 -19.41 6.16 -3.28
CA PHE A 354 -18.81 5.31 -2.27
C PHE A 354 -19.48 3.94 -2.29
N ILE A 355 -18.70 2.89 -2.51
CA ILE A 355 -19.14 1.49 -2.36
C ILE A 355 -18.70 1.07 -0.94
N PRO A 356 -19.63 0.94 0.02
CA PRO A 356 -19.27 0.53 1.36
C PRO A 356 -18.83 -0.93 1.39
N ASP A 357 -18.02 -1.29 2.39
CA ASP A 357 -17.70 -2.69 2.70
C ASP A 357 -18.98 -3.50 2.85
N PRO A 358 -19.20 -4.55 2.02
CA PRO A 358 -20.45 -5.32 2.06
C PRO A 358 -20.61 -6.13 3.34
N SER A 359 -19.51 -6.48 4.02
CA SER A 359 -19.60 -7.25 5.27
C SER A 359 -20.06 -6.41 6.45
N GLY A 360 -19.76 -5.10 6.45
CA GLY A 360 -20.11 -4.18 7.54
C GLY A 360 -19.64 -4.63 8.92
N GLU A 361 -18.94 -5.75 8.99
CA GLU A 361 -18.71 -6.53 10.19
C GLU A 361 -17.29 -6.36 10.75
N GLY A 362 -17.15 -6.70 11.99
CA GLY A 362 -15.88 -6.99 12.63
C GLY A 362 -15.45 -5.97 13.67
N VAL A 363 -15.79 -4.68 13.53
CA VAL A 363 -15.40 -3.67 14.52
C VAL A 363 -16.44 -2.56 14.61
N THR A 364 -16.87 -2.23 15.83
CA THR A 364 -17.75 -1.12 16.12
C THR A 364 -16.95 0.04 16.72
N PHE A 365 -17.06 1.21 16.11
CA PHE A 365 -16.56 2.45 16.69
C PHE A 365 -17.53 2.97 17.76
N SER A 366 -16.96 3.44 18.87
CA SER A 366 -17.72 4.08 19.95
C SER A 366 -16.87 5.13 20.67
N ILE A 367 -17.51 5.99 21.44
CA ILE A 367 -16.86 6.89 22.38
C ILE A 367 -17.06 6.30 23.77
N VAL A 368 -15.98 5.95 24.46
CA VAL A 368 -15.98 5.46 25.83
C VAL A 368 -15.20 6.45 26.70
N ASP A 369 -15.85 6.99 27.72
CA ASP A 369 -15.26 8.01 28.61
C ASP A 369 -14.64 9.20 27.86
N GLY A 370 -15.33 9.66 26.80
CA GLY A 370 -14.89 10.77 25.95
C GLY A 370 -13.72 10.45 25.02
N LYS A 371 -13.30 9.18 24.93
CA LYS A 371 -12.19 8.73 24.07
C LYS A 371 -12.69 7.80 22.96
N PRO A 372 -12.18 7.95 21.73
CA PRO A 372 -12.43 7.00 20.64
C PRO A 372 -12.00 5.58 21.02
N SER A 373 -12.87 4.62 20.78
CA SER A 373 -12.64 3.20 21.06
C SER A 373 -13.14 2.34 19.90
N LEU A 374 -12.47 1.21 19.68
CA LEU A 374 -12.86 0.19 18.73
C LEU A 374 -13.19 -1.09 19.50
N LYS A 375 -14.34 -1.71 19.15
CA LYS A 375 -14.80 -2.97 19.73
C LYS A 375 -14.94 -4.01 18.64
N LYS A 376 -14.27 -5.14 18.78
CA LYS A 376 -14.34 -6.25 17.84
C LYS A 376 -15.67 -7.00 17.95
N ALA A 377 -16.00 -7.84 16.96
CA ALA A 377 -17.20 -8.65 16.94
C ALA A 377 -17.29 -9.62 18.15
N ASP A 378 -16.15 -10.08 18.66
CA ASP A 378 -16.06 -10.93 19.86
C ASP A 378 -16.26 -10.17 21.18
N GLY A 379 -16.49 -8.85 21.11
CA GLY A 379 -16.68 -7.99 22.25
C GLY A 379 -15.40 -7.46 22.89
N SER A 380 -14.21 -7.90 22.47
CA SER A 380 -12.93 -7.38 22.97
C SER A 380 -12.64 -5.97 22.44
N ASN A 381 -11.86 -5.18 23.19
CA ASN A 381 -11.41 -3.88 22.76
C ASN A 381 -10.17 -4.01 21.85
N GLY A 382 -10.05 -3.08 20.91
CA GLY A 382 -8.86 -2.93 20.08
C GLY A 382 -9.16 -2.91 18.58
N PRO A 383 -8.12 -2.68 17.77
CA PRO A 383 -8.25 -2.65 16.33
C PRO A 383 -8.62 -4.03 15.77
N GLY A 384 -9.45 -4.04 14.73
CA GLY A 384 -9.65 -5.20 13.87
C GLY A 384 -8.50 -5.36 12.88
N GLY A 385 -8.64 -6.30 11.97
CA GLY A 385 -7.74 -6.44 10.82
C GLY A 385 -8.23 -5.66 9.60
N THR A 386 -7.57 -5.88 8.49
CA THR A 386 -8.01 -5.46 7.16
C THR A 386 -9.21 -6.31 6.74
N LEU A 387 -10.36 -5.69 6.46
CA LEU A 387 -11.63 -6.39 6.27
C LEU A 387 -12.30 -6.14 4.91
N ALA A 388 -11.88 -5.13 4.17
CA ALA A 388 -12.48 -4.73 2.90
C ALA A 388 -11.46 -4.78 1.76
N ALA A 389 -11.81 -4.22 0.59
CA ALA A 389 -10.90 -4.13 -0.54
C ALA A 389 -9.61 -3.39 -0.16
N GLU A 390 -8.48 -4.05 -0.36
CA GLU A 390 -7.14 -3.47 -0.24
C GLU A 390 -6.63 -3.01 -1.61
N GLY A 391 -6.88 -3.79 -2.66
CA GLY A 391 -6.63 -3.40 -4.05
C GLY A 391 -7.92 -3.06 -4.79
N VAL A 392 -7.81 -2.21 -5.81
CA VAL A 392 -8.94 -1.85 -6.67
C VAL A 392 -8.45 -1.58 -8.09
N VAL A 393 -9.24 -2.03 -9.07
CA VAL A 393 -9.01 -1.75 -10.49
C VAL A 393 -10.33 -1.65 -11.24
N VAL A 394 -10.33 -1.01 -12.41
CA VAL A 394 -11.52 -0.87 -13.27
C VAL A 394 -11.18 -1.30 -14.69
N ASP A 395 -11.99 -2.19 -15.25
CA ASP A 395 -11.82 -2.62 -16.63
C ASP A 395 -12.33 -1.56 -17.64
N LYS A 396 -12.10 -1.81 -18.92
CA LYS A 396 -12.50 -0.87 -19.98
C LYS A 396 -14.01 -0.69 -20.13
N ASP A 397 -14.81 -1.59 -19.58
CA ASP A 397 -16.28 -1.53 -19.61
C ASP A 397 -16.83 -0.82 -18.33
N GLY A 398 -15.95 -0.39 -17.42
CA GLY A 398 -16.29 0.34 -16.20
C GLY A 398 -16.72 -0.57 -15.05
N ILE A 399 -16.39 -1.84 -15.13
CA ILE A 399 -16.60 -2.80 -14.05
C ILE A 399 -15.45 -2.69 -13.06
N ILE A 400 -15.78 -2.57 -11.77
CA ILE A 400 -14.81 -2.43 -10.70
C ILE A 400 -14.52 -3.79 -10.08
N TYR A 401 -13.26 -4.05 -9.76
CA TYR A 401 -12.82 -5.22 -9.03
C TYR A 401 -12.08 -4.79 -7.77
N GLY A 402 -12.46 -5.37 -6.62
CA GLY A 402 -11.82 -5.14 -5.33
C GLY A 402 -11.20 -6.42 -4.80
N ALA A 403 -9.91 -6.36 -4.47
CA ALA A 403 -9.20 -7.47 -3.85
C ALA A 403 -9.27 -7.34 -2.32
N GLU A 404 -9.91 -8.30 -1.64
CA GLU A 404 -10.21 -8.23 -0.21
C GLU A 404 -9.32 -9.16 0.61
N VAL A 405 -8.64 -8.60 1.60
CA VAL A 405 -7.82 -9.35 2.55
C VAL A 405 -8.69 -10.05 3.60
N GLY A 406 -9.65 -9.34 4.18
CA GLY A 406 -10.47 -9.83 5.27
C GLY A 406 -11.46 -10.91 4.85
N PRO A 407 -12.42 -10.66 3.95
CA PRO A 407 -13.30 -11.70 3.41
C PRO A 407 -12.61 -12.69 2.49
N HIS A 408 -11.35 -12.45 2.15
CA HIS A 408 -10.49 -13.34 1.37
C HIS A 408 -11.07 -13.70 0.00
N LYS A 409 -11.43 -12.69 -0.77
CA LYS A 409 -12.00 -12.91 -2.11
C LYS A 409 -11.76 -11.74 -3.04
N LEU A 410 -12.03 -11.99 -4.31
CA LEU A 410 -12.12 -10.99 -5.34
C LEU A 410 -13.59 -10.62 -5.57
N GLN A 411 -13.94 -9.37 -5.27
CA GLN A 411 -15.27 -8.82 -5.51
C GLN A 411 -15.36 -8.13 -6.86
N ARG A 412 -16.53 -8.19 -7.48
CA ARG A 412 -16.85 -7.49 -8.72
C ARG A 412 -18.03 -6.56 -8.50
N TYR A 413 -17.95 -5.34 -9.03
CA TYR A 413 -19.01 -4.35 -8.88
C TYR A 413 -19.44 -3.85 -10.25
N THR A 414 -20.74 -3.89 -10.52
CA THR A 414 -21.36 -3.44 -11.78
C THR A 414 -22.30 -2.27 -11.53
N LYS A 415 -22.39 -1.33 -12.46
CA LYS A 415 -23.39 -0.25 -12.35
C LYS A 415 -24.81 -0.80 -12.24
N LYS A 416 -25.63 -0.14 -11.41
CA LYS A 416 -27.08 -0.37 -11.29
C LYS A 416 -27.80 0.01 -12.56
#